data_d2cd3b458b9dd739e2bd6ffbb699bd79
#
_entry.id   d2cd3b458b9dd739e2bd6ffbb699bd79
#
_cell.length_a   1.000
_cell.length_b   1.000
_cell.length_c   1.000
_cell.angle_alpha   90.00
_cell.angle_beta   90.00
_cell.angle_gamma   90.00
#
_symmetry.space_group_name_H-M   'P 1'
#
loop_
_entity.id
_entity.type
_entity.pdbx_description
1 polymer ?
#
loop_
_entity_poly.entity_id
_entity_poly.type
_entity_poly.pdbx_seq_one_letter_code
_entity_poly.pdbx_strand_id
1 'polypeptide(L)'
;MQPSQLPAINALILRAIDGWDLPPRVKRLAGPSHCYDEVDLTTMDIRTLGAPAKPTGVLALETIGVEEAPGQPAWRIHGIYVDPDAQGQGFGAQLLRDAQRRARAEGVAYLTVRAQKDAVGFFKAQHFTALVPANPELAYPHQFLFRL
;
A
#
# COMPACT_ATOMS: atom_id res chain seq x y z
N MET A 1 3.87 -15.72 3.32
CA MET A 1 2.43 -15.58 2.97
C MET A 1 1.99 -16.82 2.23
N GLN A 2 0.89 -17.43 2.65
CA GLN A 2 0.34 -18.64 2.04
C GLN A 2 -0.87 -18.29 1.16
N PRO A 3 -1.08 -18.98 0.01
CA PRO A 3 -2.26 -18.75 -0.83
C PRO A 3 -3.58 -18.88 -0.08
N SER A 4 -3.66 -19.73 0.93
CA SER A 4 -4.85 -19.92 1.77
C SER A 4 -5.25 -18.66 2.56
N GLN A 5 -4.38 -17.67 2.69
CA GLN A 5 -4.66 -16.39 3.36
C GLN A 5 -5.30 -15.35 2.43
N LEU A 6 -5.24 -15.55 1.11
CA LEU A 6 -5.78 -14.61 0.13
C LEU A 6 -7.25 -14.26 0.31
N PRO A 7 -8.17 -15.21 0.57
CA PRO A 7 -9.56 -14.86 0.78
C PRO A 7 -9.79 -13.87 1.95
N ALA A 8 -9.08 -14.06 3.07
CA ALA A 8 -9.19 -13.18 4.22
C ALA A 8 -8.59 -11.80 3.94
N ILE A 9 -7.45 -11.74 3.24
CA ILE A 9 -6.81 -10.50 2.82
C ILE A 9 -7.71 -9.71 1.88
N ASN A 10 -8.23 -10.37 0.85
CA ASN A 10 -9.10 -9.71 -0.13
C ASN A 10 -10.43 -9.26 0.46
N ALA A 11 -10.99 -10.01 1.42
CA ALA A 11 -12.16 -9.57 2.17
C ALA A 11 -11.87 -8.28 2.97
N LEU A 12 -10.70 -8.18 3.59
CA LEU A 12 -10.27 -6.97 4.29
C LEU A 12 -10.15 -5.79 3.32
N ILE A 13 -9.50 -6.00 2.17
CA ILE A 13 -9.31 -4.95 1.15
C ILE A 13 -10.66 -4.43 0.65
N LEU A 14 -11.59 -5.30 0.35
CA LEU A 14 -12.93 -4.91 -0.12
C LEU A 14 -13.69 -4.12 0.94
N ARG A 15 -13.59 -4.50 2.21
CA ARG A 15 -14.20 -3.71 3.31
C ARG A 15 -13.54 -2.33 3.44
N ALA A 16 -12.22 -2.24 3.31
CA ALA A 16 -11.51 -0.96 3.37
C ALA A 16 -11.94 -0.02 2.23
N ILE A 17 -12.04 -0.55 1.00
CA ILE A 17 -12.48 0.20 -0.17
C ILE A 17 -13.93 0.68 -0.02
N ASP A 18 -14.79 -0.11 0.59
CA ASP A 18 -16.18 0.28 0.83
C ASP A 18 -16.30 1.54 1.69
N GLY A 19 -15.32 1.81 2.55
CA GLY A 19 -15.22 3.05 3.34
C GLY A 19 -14.68 4.27 2.59
N TRP A 20 -14.21 4.13 1.35
CA TRP A 20 -13.69 5.26 0.59
C TRP A 20 -14.77 6.21 0.11
N ASP A 21 -14.40 7.49 -0.03
CA ASP A 21 -15.28 8.55 -0.57
C ASP A 21 -15.34 8.44 -2.11
N LEU A 22 -16.03 7.41 -2.59
CA LEU A 22 -16.25 7.14 -4.00
C LEU A 22 -17.71 6.71 -4.23
N PRO A 23 -18.27 6.97 -5.44
CA PRO A 23 -19.58 6.44 -5.80
C PRO A 23 -19.63 4.91 -5.72
N PRO A 24 -20.77 4.30 -5.31
CA PRO A 24 -20.88 2.83 -5.17
C PRO A 24 -20.49 2.06 -6.41
N ARG A 25 -20.81 2.57 -7.60
CA ARG A 25 -20.43 1.94 -8.88
C ARG A 25 -18.90 1.89 -9.05
N VAL A 26 -18.21 2.98 -8.71
CA VAL A 26 -16.75 3.07 -8.80
C VAL A 26 -16.10 2.08 -7.84
N LYS A 27 -16.60 1.97 -6.61
CA LYS A 27 -16.12 0.98 -5.63
C LYS A 27 -16.25 -0.45 -6.15
N ARG A 28 -17.39 -0.80 -6.73
CA ARG A 28 -17.61 -2.15 -7.29
C ARG A 28 -16.66 -2.48 -8.45
N LEU A 29 -16.34 -1.50 -9.29
CA LEU A 29 -15.41 -1.67 -10.40
C LEU A 29 -13.95 -1.70 -9.94
N ALA A 30 -13.60 -0.89 -8.94
CA ALA A 30 -12.24 -0.80 -8.42
C ALA A 30 -11.87 -2.01 -7.53
N GLY A 31 -12.81 -2.55 -6.77
CA GLY A 31 -12.55 -3.61 -5.79
C GLY A 31 -11.71 -4.76 -6.32
N PRO A 32 -12.10 -5.44 -7.39
CA PRO A 32 -11.33 -6.57 -7.93
C PRO A 32 -9.90 -6.23 -8.32
N SER A 33 -9.64 -5.00 -8.80
CA SER A 33 -8.30 -4.57 -9.21
C SER A 33 -7.36 -4.30 -8.04
N HIS A 34 -7.88 -4.18 -6.82
CA HIS A 34 -7.10 -4.01 -5.60
C HIS A 34 -6.86 -5.34 -4.86
N CYS A 35 -7.58 -6.41 -5.22
CA CYS A 35 -7.38 -7.73 -4.64
C CYS A 35 -6.10 -8.37 -5.18
N TYR A 36 -5.52 -9.23 -4.37
CA TYR A 36 -4.30 -9.98 -4.73
C TYR A 36 -4.63 -11.42 -5.09
N ASP A 37 -3.76 -12.02 -5.92
CA ASP A 37 -3.83 -13.41 -6.34
C ASP A 37 -2.52 -14.16 -6.03
N GLU A 38 -2.41 -15.40 -6.48
CA GLU A 38 -1.22 -16.23 -6.23
C GLU A 38 0.02 -15.71 -6.95
N VAL A 39 -0.13 -15.03 -8.08
CA VAL A 39 0.99 -14.42 -8.82
C VAL A 39 1.55 -13.26 -8.01
N ASP A 40 0.69 -12.44 -7.43
CA ASP A 40 1.10 -11.33 -6.58
C ASP A 40 1.93 -11.80 -5.38
N LEU A 41 1.60 -12.97 -4.81
CA LEU A 41 2.38 -13.55 -3.72
C LEU A 41 3.81 -13.92 -4.12
N THR A 42 4.08 -14.13 -5.40
CA THR A 42 5.41 -14.45 -5.92
C THR A 42 6.20 -13.23 -6.34
N THR A 43 5.52 -12.12 -6.64
CA THR A 43 6.12 -10.90 -7.20
C THR A 43 6.20 -9.74 -6.23
N MET A 44 5.41 -9.78 -5.15
CA MET A 44 5.37 -8.74 -4.12
C MET A 44 5.67 -9.31 -2.72
N ASP A 45 6.20 -8.47 -1.85
CA ASP A 45 6.30 -8.79 -0.42
C ASP A 45 5.04 -8.29 0.29
N ILE A 46 4.13 -9.23 0.58
CA ILE A 46 2.84 -8.94 1.22
C ILE A 46 2.88 -9.36 2.68
N ARG A 47 2.59 -8.44 3.58
CA ARG A 47 2.59 -8.64 5.03
C ARG A 47 1.26 -8.22 5.65
N THR A 48 0.85 -8.97 6.66
CA THR A 48 -0.40 -8.72 7.41
C THR A 48 -0.12 -8.48 8.90
N LEU A 49 -1.04 -7.75 9.52
CA LEU A 49 -1.17 -7.69 10.98
C LEU A 49 -2.43 -8.45 11.41
N GLY A 50 -2.41 -8.97 12.62
CA GLY A 50 -3.54 -9.70 13.18
C GLY A 50 -3.51 -11.19 12.84
N ALA A 51 -4.61 -11.89 13.14
CA ALA A 51 -4.72 -13.31 12.90
C ALA A 51 -4.81 -13.62 11.39
N PRO A 52 -4.19 -14.72 10.91
CA PRO A 52 -4.23 -15.08 9.49
C PRO A 52 -5.64 -15.22 8.91
N ALA A 53 -6.58 -15.73 9.69
CA ALA A 53 -7.97 -15.90 9.27
C ALA A 53 -8.79 -14.60 9.30
N LYS A 54 -8.33 -13.60 10.07
CA LYS A 54 -8.98 -12.29 10.20
C LYS A 54 -7.90 -11.21 10.40
N PRO A 55 -7.18 -10.84 9.35
CA PRO A 55 -6.17 -9.79 9.45
C PRO A 55 -6.82 -8.44 9.77
N THR A 56 -6.11 -7.61 10.54
CA THR A 56 -6.50 -6.23 10.83
C THR A 56 -5.90 -5.24 9.85
N GLY A 57 -4.84 -5.63 9.16
CA GLY A 57 -4.21 -4.80 8.15
C GLY A 57 -3.32 -5.60 7.22
N VAL A 58 -3.07 -5.05 6.04
CA VAL A 58 -2.19 -5.61 5.02
C VAL A 58 -1.41 -4.50 4.33
N LEU A 59 -0.14 -4.78 4.02
CA LEU A 59 0.72 -3.92 3.20
C LEU A 59 1.43 -4.79 2.17
N ALA A 60 1.42 -4.37 0.92
CA ALA A 60 2.11 -5.01 -0.18
C ALA A 60 3.20 -4.08 -0.74
N LEU A 61 4.40 -4.63 -0.93
CA LEU A 61 5.55 -3.92 -1.49
C LEU A 61 5.94 -4.52 -2.83
N GLU A 62 6.12 -3.68 -3.82
CA GLU A 62 6.85 -4.00 -5.04
C GLU A 62 8.34 -3.70 -4.80
N THR A 63 9.15 -4.74 -4.92
CA THR A 63 10.58 -4.68 -4.60
C THR A 63 11.48 -4.71 -5.83
N ILE A 64 10.90 -4.88 -7.02
CA ILE A 64 11.60 -5.01 -8.30
C ILE A 64 10.98 -4.05 -9.31
N GLY A 65 11.81 -3.42 -10.12
CA GLY A 65 11.36 -2.59 -11.25
C GLY A 65 10.73 -1.26 -10.89
N VAL A 66 11.03 -0.73 -9.70
CA VAL A 66 10.50 0.57 -9.26
C VAL A 66 11.33 1.71 -9.87
N GLU A 67 10.67 2.58 -10.63
CA GLU A 67 11.32 3.64 -11.42
C GLU A 67 11.05 5.07 -10.90
N GLU A 68 10.21 5.23 -9.87
CA GLU A 68 9.84 6.56 -9.33
C GLU A 68 11.00 7.31 -8.65
N ALA A 69 12.14 6.63 -8.43
CA ALA A 69 13.37 7.23 -7.88
C ALA A 69 14.58 6.81 -8.74
N PRO A 70 14.78 7.38 -9.93
CA PRO A 70 15.84 6.96 -10.85
C PRO A 70 17.24 7.06 -10.23
N GLY A 71 18.05 6.04 -10.47
CA GLY A 71 19.45 5.99 -10.02
C GLY A 71 19.62 5.60 -8.54
N GLN A 72 18.53 5.35 -7.82
CA GLN A 72 18.56 4.92 -6.42
C GLN A 72 17.69 3.68 -6.21
N PRO A 73 18.11 2.72 -5.36
CA PRO A 73 17.25 1.60 -4.98
C PRO A 73 15.98 2.11 -4.31
N ALA A 74 14.83 1.69 -4.82
CA ALA A 74 13.52 2.08 -4.30
C ALA A 74 12.58 0.89 -4.26
N TRP A 75 11.68 0.87 -3.26
CA TRP A 75 10.53 -0.02 -3.20
C TRP A 75 9.26 0.82 -3.29
N ARG A 76 8.22 0.27 -3.89
CA ARG A 76 6.92 0.93 -3.95
C ARG A 76 5.91 0.22 -3.07
N ILE A 77 5.21 0.99 -2.25
CA ILE A 77 4.00 0.52 -1.57
C ILE A 77 2.91 0.39 -2.63
N HIS A 78 2.59 -0.84 -2.98
CA HIS A 78 1.51 -1.13 -3.92
C HIS A 78 0.14 -0.88 -3.30
N GLY A 79 -0.02 -1.28 -2.03
CA GLY A 79 -1.24 -1.03 -1.29
C GLY A 79 -1.03 -1.16 0.21
N ILE A 80 -1.80 -0.39 0.97
CA ILE A 80 -1.91 -0.48 2.42
C ILE A 80 -3.38 -0.35 2.80
N TYR A 81 -3.87 -1.32 3.55
CA TYR A 81 -5.28 -1.39 3.93
C TYR A 81 -5.39 -1.77 5.39
N VAL A 82 -6.29 -1.11 6.12
CA VAL A 82 -6.61 -1.43 7.51
C VAL A 82 -8.11 -1.70 7.59
N ASP A 83 -8.49 -2.73 8.36
CA ASP A 83 -9.90 -3.05 8.60
C ASP A 83 -10.62 -1.79 9.11
N PRO A 84 -11.78 -1.42 8.54
CA PRO A 84 -12.53 -0.24 8.99
C PRO A 84 -12.82 -0.23 10.48
N ASP A 85 -13.06 -1.39 11.10
CA ASP A 85 -13.31 -1.52 12.53
C ASP A 85 -12.04 -1.31 13.40
N ALA A 86 -10.85 -1.33 12.77
CA ALA A 86 -9.56 -1.17 13.43
C ALA A 86 -8.86 0.15 13.06
N GLN A 87 -9.47 1.01 12.28
CA GLN A 87 -8.90 2.31 11.92
C GLN A 87 -8.80 3.25 13.13
N GLY A 88 -7.84 4.18 13.07
CA GLY A 88 -7.58 5.12 14.16
C GLY A 88 -6.80 4.55 15.34
N GLN A 89 -6.30 3.30 15.25
CA GLN A 89 -5.54 2.62 16.29
C GLN A 89 -4.03 2.51 16.00
N GLY A 90 -3.55 3.12 14.91
CA GLY A 90 -2.13 3.12 14.54
C GLY A 90 -1.64 1.90 13.77
N PHE A 91 -2.51 1.01 13.30
CA PHE A 91 -2.10 -0.19 12.56
C PHE A 91 -1.49 0.14 11.20
N GLY A 92 -2.00 1.15 10.49
CA GLY A 92 -1.38 1.62 9.25
C GLY A 92 0.04 2.12 9.46
N ALA A 93 0.26 2.91 10.49
CA ALA A 93 1.60 3.38 10.87
C ALA A 93 2.52 2.23 11.29
N GLN A 94 2.00 1.21 11.95
CA GLN A 94 2.76 0.01 12.33
C GLN A 94 3.23 -0.78 11.11
N LEU A 95 2.34 -1.03 10.15
CA LEU A 95 2.66 -1.67 8.87
C LEU A 95 3.74 -0.90 8.12
N LEU A 96 3.62 0.42 8.10
CA LEU A 96 4.55 1.29 7.39
C LEU A 96 5.94 1.29 8.05
N ARG A 97 6.01 1.35 9.39
CA ARG A 97 7.28 1.25 10.11
C ARG A 97 7.98 -0.10 9.87
N ASP A 98 7.22 -1.19 9.78
CA ASP A 98 7.78 -2.50 9.44
C ASP A 98 8.36 -2.50 8.02
N ALA A 99 7.64 -1.94 7.05
CA ALA A 99 8.12 -1.79 5.67
C ALA A 99 9.40 -0.95 5.59
N GLN A 100 9.46 0.17 6.30
CA GLN A 100 10.64 1.03 6.38
C GLN A 100 11.85 0.29 6.98
N ARG A 101 11.64 -0.45 8.07
CA ARG A 101 12.70 -1.24 8.71
C ARG A 101 13.28 -2.29 7.76
N ARG A 102 12.40 -3.02 7.05
CA ARG A 102 12.83 -4.05 6.09
C ARG A 102 13.57 -3.44 4.90
N ALA A 103 13.07 -2.34 4.37
CA ALA A 103 13.71 -1.64 3.25
C ALA A 103 15.10 -1.13 3.64
N ARG A 104 15.26 -0.56 4.83
CA ARG A 104 16.59 -0.15 5.34
C ARG A 104 17.55 -1.32 5.45
N ALA A 105 17.08 -2.47 5.94
CA ALA A 105 17.91 -3.67 6.08
C ALA A 105 18.39 -4.20 4.73
N GLU A 106 17.64 -3.97 3.65
CA GLU A 106 18.02 -4.35 2.28
C GLU A 106 18.80 -3.26 1.54
N GLY A 107 19.14 -2.15 2.19
CA GLY A 107 19.89 -1.04 1.57
C GLY A 107 19.07 -0.20 0.60
N VAL A 108 17.76 -0.21 0.71
CA VAL A 108 16.86 0.59 -0.11
C VAL A 108 16.89 2.05 0.32
N ALA A 109 16.98 2.97 -0.63
CA ALA A 109 17.09 4.40 -0.34
C ALA A 109 15.74 5.09 -0.14
N TYR A 110 14.69 4.61 -0.82
CA TYR A 110 13.39 5.27 -0.83
C TYR A 110 12.25 4.26 -0.79
N LEU A 111 11.14 4.66 -0.13
CA LEU A 111 9.81 4.11 -0.37
C LEU A 111 9.01 5.11 -1.19
N THR A 112 8.29 4.63 -2.18
CA THR A 112 7.36 5.42 -2.98
C THR A 112 5.94 4.88 -2.84
N VAL A 113 4.95 5.69 -3.11
CA VAL A 113 3.54 5.28 -3.12
C VAL A 113 2.74 6.13 -4.12
N ARG A 114 1.78 5.49 -4.77
CA ARG A 114 0.72 6.14 -5.55
C ARG A 114 -0.55 6.07 -4.70
N ALA A 115 -0.78 7.11 -3.90
CA ALA A 115 -1.83 7.10 -2.90
C ALA A 115 -3.22 7.33 -3.51
N GLN A 116 -4.23 6.69 -2.92
CA GLN A 116 -5.60 7.09 -3.12
C GLN A 116 -5.86 8.45 -2.43
N LYS A 117 -6.83 9.21 -2.93
CA LYS A 117 -7.21 10.51 -2.38
C LYS A 117 -7.40 10.47 -0.86
N ASP A 118 -8.10 9.44 -0.36
CA ASP A 118 -8.42 9.29 1.05
C ASP A 118 -7.19 8.96 1.92
N ALA A 119 -6.09 8.50 1.32
CA ALA A 119 -4.86 8.16 2.01
C ALA A 119 -3.81 9.30 2.03
N VAL A 120 -4.05 10.38 1.30
CA VAL A 120 -3.10 11.51 1.20
C VAL A 120 -2.73 12.07 2.58
N GLY A 121 -3.72 12.30 3.43
CA GLY A 121 -3.50 12.80 4.79
C GLY A 121 -2.68 11.83 5.64
N PHE A 122 -2.90 10.54 5.50
CA PHE A 122 -2.14 9.51 6.20
C PHE A 122 -0.64 9.56 5.81
N PHE A 123 -0.32 9.57 4.51
CA PHE A 123 1.07 9.59 4.08
C PHE A 123 1.79 10.88 4.45
N LYS A 124 1.11 12.03 4.39
CA LYS A 124 1.66 13.30 4.89
C LYS A 124 1.96 13.25 6.39
N ALA A 125 1.05 12.69 7.19
CA ALA A 125 1.26 12.51 8.63
C ALA A 125 2.42 11.55 8.94
N GLN A 126 2.73 10.62 8.04
CA GLN A 126 3.87 9.70 8.15
C GLN A 126 5.16 10.26 7.52
N HIS A 127 5.20 11.56 7.27
CA HIS A 127 6.37 12.31 6.75
C HIS A 127 6.78 11.95 5.32
N PHE A 128 5.87 11.44 4.52
CA PHE A 128 6.09 11.31 3.08
C PHE A 128 6.00 12.68 2.42
N THR A 129 6.85 12.90 1.43
CA THR A 129 6.89 14.14 0.64
C THR A 129 6.22 13.91 -0.71
N ALA A 130 5.38 14.84 -1.13
CA ALA A 130 4.75 14.78 -2.44
C ALA A 130 5.79 14.87 -3.56
N LEU A 131 5.69 13.97 -4.54
CA LEU A 131 6.49 14.03 -5.77
C LEU A 131 5.83 15.01 -6.75
N VAL A 132 6.66 15.90 -7.32
CA VAL A 132 6.23 16.77 -8.41
C VAL A 132 6.64 16.09 -9.72
N PRO A 133 5.68 15.60 -10.53
CA PRO A 133 6.00 14.91 -11.77
C PRO A 133 6.56 15.88 -12.81
N ALA A 134 7.52 15.40 -13.63
CA ALA A 134 8.05 16.16 -14.76
C ALA A 134 6.99 16.46 -15.83
N ASN A 135 6.03 15.55 -15.99
CA ASN A 135 4.88 15.72 -16.87
C ASN A 135 3.60 15.35 -16.10
N PRO A 136 2.85 16.35 -15.56
CA PRO A 136 1.65 16.10 -14.75
C PRO A 136 0.53 15.36 -15.51
N GLU A 137 0.47 15.49 -16.83
CA GLU A 137 -0.58 14.83 -17.65
C GLU A 137 -0.37 13.31 -17.75
N LEU A 138 0.86 12.83 -17.57
CA LEU A 138 1.22 11.43 -17.68
C LEU A 138 1.45 10.76 -16.32
N ALA A 139 1.35 11.52 -15.23
CA ALA A 139 1.65 11.05 -13.89
C ALA A 139 0.39 10.73 -13.08
N TYR A 140 0.56 9.85 -12.10
CA TYR A 140 -0.47 9.61 -11.08
C TYR A 140 -0.62 10.86 -10.20
N PRO A 141 -1.86 11.26 -9.81
CA PRO A 141 -2.10 12.55 -9.15
C PRO A 141 -1.53 12.65 -7.73
N HIS A 142 -1.37 11.54 -7.01
CA HIS A 142 -0.97 11.52 -5.59
C HIS A 142 0.22 10.61 -5.37
N GLN A 143 1.38 11.03 -5.86
CA GLN A 143 2.64 10.30 -5.65
C GLN A 143 3.42 10.90 -4.47
N PHE A 144 3.94 10.03 -3.61
CA PHE A 144 4.73 10.41 -2.45
C PHE A 144 6.02 9.59 -2.36
N LEU A 145 7.01 10.18 -1.72
CA LEU A 145 8.32 9.61 -1.48
C LEU A 145 8.68 9.71 0.01
N PHE A 146 9.30 8.67 0.54
CA PHE A 146 9.93 8.67 1.85
C PHE A 146 11.40 8.27 1.71
N ARG A 147 12.32 9.13 2.14
CA ARG A 147 13.75 8.81 2.19
C ARG A 147 14.04 7.97 3.44
N LEU A 148 14.64 6.82 3.24
CA LEU A 148 14.98 5.87 4.31
C LEU A 148 16.27 6.22 5.07
#